data_ca708befefbfbfe9e1665fef00f6b177
#
_entry.id   ca708befefbfbfe9e1665fef00f6b177
#
_cell.length_a   1.000
_cell.length_b   1.000
_cell.length_c   1.000
_cell.angle_alpha   90.00
_cell.angle_beta   90.00
_cell.angle_gamma   90.00
#
_symmetry.space_group_name_H-M   'P 1'
#
loop_
_entity.id
_entity.type
_entity.pdbx_description
1 polymer ?
#
loop_
_entity_poly.entity_id
_entity_poly.type
_entity_poly.pdbx_seq_one_letter_code
_entity_poly.pdbx_strand_id
1 'polypeptide(L)'
;MVLAGEPSFGRAAEGDDILRNAHVLPGGSPPVTADASTGSYAEAKLSCLPFAREVGCRAAAGKGSNFIISPLSFHAVVTLVASGTRGETQRELLSFLGSSSLAELHRAAAARLVSRLHHLPQTSFACGVWVDRNRALTPEFTDAAASRYAAVAEYADFVSQADKARHRVNAFVSDATRGLIRDVLPADAVDSSTVIVLANALYFKGTWSLPFHPSATFQAPFHLLDGTTVSAPFMTTAISFERYVAAFPGFTALKLPYKNDVDGVHQAAFYMLLLLPDINTALKLTDLYEMAATTTEFIKKHTPAAKSPIRQFMIPKFKLSFKFEASPDMQKLGVTRAFGGGDFSYMVTGGKGLFISAVYHQATIEVNEHGTLAAAATAVVMQQCRSARPPMDFVADRPFLFAVAEEITGALLFLGHVVNPLAE
;
A
#
# COMPACT_ATOMS: atom_id res chain seq x y z
N MET A 1 -35.29 -5.37 -67.52
CA MET A 1 -36.37 -6.35 -67.77
C MET A 1 -36.84 -6.70 -66.34
N VAL A 2 -37.87 -5.97 -65.96
CA VAL A 2 -39.29 -6.37 -65.76
C VAL A 2 -39.39 -7.18 -64.43
N LEU A 3 -39.95 -6.60 -63.49
CA LEU A 3 -41.22 -6.24 -62.86
C LEU A 3 -41.39 -7.13 -61.58
N ALA A 4 -41.56 -6.58 -60.46
CA ALA A 4 -42.76 -5.99 -59.83
C ALA A 4 -43.58 -7.06 -59.06
N GLY A 5 -44.03 -6.72 -57.87
CA GLY A 5 -45.25 -7.11 -57.25
C GLY A 5 -45.31 -7.20 -55.75
N GLU A 6 -45.62 -6.10 -55.10
CA GLU A 6 -46.53 -6.10 -53.96
C GLU A 6 -47.97 -6.19 -54.40
N PRO A 7 -49.03 -6.46 -53.63
CA PRO A 7 -49.41 -5.81 -52.39
C PRO A 7 -50.21 -6.67 -51.34
N SER A 8 -50.34 -6.27 -50.13
CA SER A 8 -51.38 -5.50 -49.40
C SER A 8 -52.45 -6.29 -48.61
N PHE A 9 -52.67 -5.81 -47.40
CA PHE A 9 -53.86 -5.66 -46.56
C PHE A 9 -54.69 -6.86 -46.07
N GLY A 10 -54.97 -6.85 -44.79
CA GLY A 10 -56.09 -7.51 -44.16
C GLY A 10 -56.10 -7.39 -42.63
N ARG A 11 -57.00 -6.56 -42.16
CA ARG A 11 -57.34 -6.18 -40.80
C ARG A 11 -58.13 -7.24 -40.02
N ALA A 12 -57.93 -7.23 -38.66
CA ALA A 12 -58.92 -7.20 -37.56
C ALA A 12 -59.59 -8.51 -37.12
N ALA A 13 -59.54 -8.77 -35.85
CA ALA A 13 -60.55 -8.66 -34.79
C ALA A 13 -60.55 -9.84 -33.82
N GLU A 14 -60.45 -9.45 -32.56
CA GLU A 14 -61.18 -9.90 -31.36
C GLU A 14 -61.41 -11.38 -31.04
N GLY A 15 -61.17 -11.71 -29.77
CA GLY A 15 -61.96 -12.67 -29.04
C GLY A 15 -61.24 -13.54 -28.02
N ASP A 16 -61.26 -13.09 -26.80
CA ASP A 16 -61.45 -13.79 -25.50
C ASP A 16 -60.87 -15.15 -25.17
N ASP A 17 -60.22 -15.12 -24.00
CA ASP A 17 -60.25 -16.06 -22.85
C ASP A 17 -60.01 -17.56 -23.02
N ILE A 18 -59.08 -18.09 -22.24
CA ILE A 18 -59.23 -19.07 -21.13
C ILE A 18 -57.87 -19.60 -20.65
N LEU A 19 -57.57 -19.19 -19.42
CA LEU A 19 -56.85 -19.85 -18.29
C LEU A 19 -56.10 -21.19 -18.55
N ARG A 20 -54.85 -21.21 -18.13
CA ARG A 20 -54.25 -22.07 -17.04
C ARG A 20 -52.84 -22.60 -17.34
N ASN A 21 -52.09 -22.34 -16.36
CA ASN A 21 -50.98 -23.09 -15.73
C ASN A 21 -49.55 -22.57 -15.99
N ALA A 22 -49.15 -21.92 -14.93
CA ALA A 22 -47.82 -21.52 -14.56
C ALA A 22 -46.84 -22.70 -14.41
N HIS A 23 -45.61 -22.52 -14.90
CA HIS A 23 -44.44 -23.08 -14.28
C HIS A 23 -43.47 -21.92 -13.92
N VAL A 24 -43.46 -21.65 -12.61
CA VAL A 24 -42.53 -20.75 -11.95
C VAL A 24 -41.18 -21.43 -11.90
N LEU A 25 -40.14 -20.81 -12.44
CA LEU A 25 -38.75 -21.08 -12.08
C LEU A 25 -38.29 -19.97 -11.15
N PRO A 26 -37.63 -20.29 -10.03
CA PRO A 26 -37.24 -19.32 -9.04
C PRO A 26 -35.82 -18.76 -9.28
N GLY A 27 -35.63 -17.50 -8.92
CA GLY A 27 -34.34 -17.04 -8.43
C GLY A 27 -33.60 -15.99 -9.27
N GLY A 28 -34.18 -14.85 -9.46
CA GLY A 28 -33.39 -13.62 -9.66
C GLY A 28 -33.04 -13.07 -8.28
N SER A 29 -31.75 -13.06 -7.91
CA SER A 29 -31.27 -12.37 -6.72
C SER A 29 -31.49 -10.85 -6.88
N PRO A 30 -31.95 -10.13 -5.86
CA PRO A 30 -32.12 -8.69 -5.92
C PRO A 30 -30.75 -8.00 -6.02
N PRO A 31 -30.67 -6.81 -6.62
CA PRO A 31 -29.44 -6.03 -6.68
C PRO A 31 -29.01 -5.69 -5.25
N VAL A 32 -27.74 -5.99 -4.93
CA VAL A 32 -27.11 -5.59 -3.68
C VAL A 32 -27.05 -4.06 -3.66
N THR A 33 -27.97 -3.47 -2.90
CA THR A 33 -27.88 -2.05 -2.56
C THR A 33 -26.62 -1.87 -1.73
N ALA A 34 -25.69 -1.06 -2.24
CA ALA A 34 -24.51 -0.65 -1.50
C ALA A 34 -24.97 0.14 -0.26
N ASP A 35 -24.74 -0.46 0.90
CA ASP A 35 -24.97 0.16 2.19
C ASP A 35 -23.98 1.32 2.37
N ALA A 36 -24.45 2.54 2.31
CA ALA A 36 -23.66 3.78 2.37
C ALA A 36 -23.10 4.07 3.78
N SER A 37 -23.30 3.18 4.76
CA SER A 37 -22.89 3.39 6.16
C SER A 37 -21.51 2.85 6.54
N THR A 38 -20.77 2.20 5.61
CA THR A 38 -19.49 1.53 5.92
C THR A 38 -18.24 2.37 5.65
N GLY A 39 -18.38 3.65 5.24
CA GLY A 39 -17.25 4.48 4.78
C GLY A 39 -16.31 5.05 5.85
N SER A 40 -16.65 4.98 7.13
CA SER A 40 -15.96 5.78 8.16
C SER A 40 -14.92 5.02 9.02
N TYR A 41 -14.76 3.71 8.87
CA TYR A 41 -13.94 2.90 9.81
C TYR A 41 -12.52 2.59 9.34
N ALA A 42 -12.15 2.94 8.10
CA ALA A 42 -11.05 2.23 7.44
C ALA A 42 -9.65 2.79 7.75
N GLU A 43 -9.45 4.10 7.79
CA GLU A 43 -8.09 4.66 7.66
C GLU A 43 -7.31 4.74 8.98
N ALA A 44 -7.94 5.16 10.06
CA ALA A 44 -7.23 5.40 11.33
C ALA A 44 -6.80 4.11 12.06
N LYS A 45 -7.53 3.00 11.83
CA LYS A 45 -7.32 1.74 12.56
C LYS A 45 -6.47 0.70 11.82
N LEU A 46 -6.18 0.90 10.53
CA LEU A 46 -5.54 -0.13 9.70
C LEU A 46 -4.13 0.21 9.24
N SER A 47 -3.59 1.36 9.60
CA SER A 47 -2.43 1.90 8.88
C SER A 47 -1.10 1.74 9.59
N CYS A 48 -1.03 1.21 10.82
CA CYS A 48 0.20 1.24 11.61
C CYS A 48 0.88 2.63 11.59
N LEU A 49 0.09 3.72 11.51
CA LEU A 49 0.61 5.08 11.38
C LEU A 49 1.48 5.52 12.56
N PRO A 50 1.14 5.19 13.83
CA PRO A 50 2.04 5.50 14.95
C PRO A 50 3.41 4.84 14.80
N PHE A 51 3.44 3.62 14.26
CA PHE A 51 4.68 2.91 13.98
C PHE A 51 5.46 3.55 12.81
N ALA A 52 4.78 3.88 11.71
CA ALA A 52 5.37 4.57 10.58
C ALA A 52 5.92 5.95 10.97
N ARG A 53 5.24 6.68 11.88
CA ARG A 53 5.73 7.93 12.47
C ARG A 53 7.03 7.72 13.25
N GLU A 54 7.08 6.75 14.15
CA GLU A 54 8.27 6.49 14.99
C GLU A 54 9.51 6.25 14.13
N VAL A 55 9.38 5.33 13.14
CA VAL A 55 10.50 5.00 12.24
C VAL A 55 10.81 6.14 11.27
N GLY A 56 9.78 6.77 10.69
CA GLY A 56 9.93 7.85 9.70
C GLY A 56 10.53 9.12 10.29
N CYS A 57 10.11 9.52 11.50
CA CYS A 57 10.70 10.67 12.20
C CYS A 57 12.17 10.42 12.55
N ARG A 58 12.53 9.20 12.96
CA ARG A 58 13.93 8.82 13.21
C ARG A 58 14.75 8.89 11.92
N ALA A 59 14.22 8.39 10.79
CA ALA A 59 14.89 8.46 9.51
C ALA A 59 15.05 9.90 8.99
N ALA A 60 14.08 10.79 9.26
CA ALA A 60 14.13 12.20 8.87
C ALA A 60 15.02 13.07 9.77
N ALA A 61 15.52 12.56 10.91
CA ALA A 61 16.32 13.32 11.85
C ALA A 61 17.77 13.56 11.34
N GLY A 62 18.37 14.62 11.81
CA GLY A 62 19.76 14.98 11.47
C GLY A 62 19.94 15.33 9.99
N LYS A 63 20.87 14.66 9.31
CA LYS A 63 21.07 14.81 7.86
C LYS A 63 19.93 14.15 7.05
N GLY A 64 19.16 13.31 7.71
CA GLY A 64 18.07 12.54 7.13
C GLY A 64 18.52 11.43 6.20
N SER A 65 17.69 10.42 6.07
CA SER A 65 17.77 9.39 5.04
C SER A 65 16.41 9.23 4.39
N ASN A 66 16.38 8.79 3.15
CA ASN A 66 15.13 8.39 2.53
C ASN A 66 14.48 7.26 3.34
N PHE A 67 13.18 7.27 3.35
CA PHE A 67 12.41 6.28 4.10
C PHE A 67 11.17 5.86 3.33
N ILE A 68 10.85 4.58 3.41
CA ILE A 68 9.59 4.01 2.93
C ILE A 68 9.20 2.81 3.78
N ILE A 69 7.94 2.74 4.14
CA ILE A 69 7.31 1.59 4.78
C ILE A 69 6.02 1.23 4.04
N SER A 70 5.63 -0.04 4.12
CA SER A 70 4.30 -0.46 3.71
C SER A 70 3.41 -0.70 4.94
N PRO A 71 2.58 0.26 5.35
CA PRO A 71 1.69 0.10 6.50
C PRO A 71 0.74 -1.08 6.32
N LEU A 72 0.19 -1.28 5.12
CA LEU A 72 -0.73 -2.38 4.83
C LEU A 72 -0.06 -3.75 4.96
N SER A 73 1.15 -3.93 4.39
CA SER A 73 1.84 -5.21 4.45
C SER A 73 2.33 -5.52 5.86
N PHE A 74 2.78 -4.50 6.59
CA PHE A 74 3.19 -4.64 7.99
C PHE A 74 1.99 -4.98 8.88
N HIS A 75 0.86 -4.32 8.69
CA HIS A 75 -0.40 -4.64 9.35
C HIS A 75 -0.81 -6.10 9.11
N ALA A 76 -0.66 -6.61 7.90
CA ALA A 76 -1.00 -7.98 7.55
C ALA A 76 -0.21 -9.01 8.36
N VAL A 77 1.13 -8.86 8.43
CA VAL A 77 1.98 -9.81 9.17
C VAL A 77 1.72 -9.74 10.68
N VAL A 78 1.51 -8.55 11.24
CA VAL A 78 1.22 -8.40 12.68
C VAL A 78 -0.17 -8.97 13.02
N THR A 79 -1.17 -8.79 12.14
CA THR A 79 -2.50 -9.40 12.31
C THR A 79 -2.44 -10.93 12.22
N LEU A 80 -1.64 -11.46 11.30
CA LEU A 80 -1.39 -12.91 11.22
C LEU A 80 -0.82 -13.43 12.54
N VAL A 81 0.20 -12.79 13.07
CA VAL A 81 0.80 -13.17 14.35
C VAL A 81 -0.21 -13.07 15.50
N ALA A 82 -0.99 -11.98 15.56
CA ALA A 82 -2.03 -11.81 16.57
C ALA A 82 -3.06 -12.96 16.52
N SER A 83 -3.36 -13.51 15.34
CA SER A 83 -4.24 -14.65 15.18
C SER A 83 -3.66 -15.96 15.76
N GLY A 84 -2.33 -16.05 15.84
CA GLY A 84 -1.61 -17.20 16.43
C GLY A 84 -1.38 -17.09 17.94
N THR A 85 -1.77 -15.98 18.58
CA THR A 85 -1.50 -15.69 19.98
C THR A 85 -2.75 -15.70 20.86
N ARG A 86 -2.55 -15.71 22.20
CA ARG A 86 -3.61 -15.64 23.22
C ARG A 86 -3.28 -14.64 24.33
N GLY A 87 -4.30 -14.36 25.13
CA GLY A 87 -4.20 -13.63 26.38
C GLY A 87 -3.58 -12.23 26.22
N GLU A 88 -2.60 -11.90 27.04
CA GLU A 88 -1.95 -10.60 27.04
C GLU A 88 -1.16 -10.35 25.75
N THR A 89 -0.47 -11.37 25.23
CA THR A 89 0.29 -11.27 23.99
C THR A 89 -0.61 -10.82 22.83
N GLN A 90 -1.80 -11.40 22.70
CA GLN A 90 -2.76 -11.00 21.69
C GLN A 90 -3.29 -9.58 21.94
N ARG A 91 -3.55 -9.21 23.21
CA ARG A 91 -4.04 -7.86 23.53
C ARG A 91 -3.04 -6.76 23.18
N GLU A 92 -1.75 -6.95 23.46
CA GLU A 92 -0.69 -6.01 23.07
C GLU A 92 -0.62 -5.84 21.54
N LEU A 93 -0.67 -6.95 20.79
CA LEU A 93 -0.67 -6.91 19.32
C LEU A 93 -1.91 -6.23 18.75
N LEU A 94 -3.10 -6.50 19.31
CA LEU A 94 -4.35 -5.85 18.90
C LEU A 94 -4.31 -4.36 19.23
N SER A 95 -3.80 -3.97 20.39
CA SER A 95 -3.63 -2.58 20.79
C SER A 95 -2.69 -1.83 19.84
N PHE A 96 -1.57 -2.46 19.50
CA PHE A 96 -0.62 -1.93 18.51
C PHE A 96 -1.28 -1.70 17.14
N LEU A 97 -2.17 -2.61 16.73
CA LEU A 97 -2.96 -2.50 15.49
C LEU A 97 -4.15 -1.55 15.62
N GLY A 98 -4.37 -0.93 16.79
CA GLY A 98 -5.49 -0.01 17.03
C GLY A 98 -6.86 -0.69 17.00
N SER A 99 -6.96 -1.98 17.34
CA SER A 99 -8.19 -2.76 17.31
C SER A 99 -8.47 -3.44 18.65
N SER A 100 -9.75 -3.69 18.93
CA SER A 100 -10.21 -4.40 20.12
C SER A 100 -10.30 -5.92 19.91
N SER A 101 -10.32 -6.40 18.68
CA SER A 101 -10.49 -7.83 18.37
C SER A 101 -10.00 -8.22 16.98
N LEU A 102 -9.62 -9.50 16.82
CA LEU A 102 -9.33 -10.09 15.51
C LEU A 102 -10.52 -10.01 14.55
N ALA A 103 -11.74 -10.17 15.06
CA ALA A 103 -12.95 -10.12 14.25
C ALA A 103 -13.15 -8.70 13.65
N GLU A 104 -12.78 -7.65 14.36
CA GLU A 104 -12.78 -6.29 13.84
C GLU A 104 -11.75 -6.13 12.71
N LEU A 105 -10.51 -6.60 12.92
CA LEU A 105 -9.45 -6.55 11.90
C LEU A 105 -9.84 -7.32 10.62
N HIS A 106 -10.44 -8.51 10.76
CA HIS A 106 -10.84 -9.33 9.61
C HIS A 106 -12.01 -8.74 8.81
N ARG A 107 -12.87 -7.94 9.43
CA ARG A 107 -13.98 -7.26 8.74
C ARG A 107 -13.55 -6.00 8.01
N ALA A 108 -12.39 -5.48 8.35
CA ALA A 108 -11.91 -4.25 7.77
C ALA A 108 -11.71 -4.38 6.25
N ALA A 109 -11.99 -3.31 5.52
CA ALA A 109 -11.86 -3.28 4.05
C ALA A 109 -10.43 -3.61 3.58
N ALA A 110 -9.42 -3.21 4.36
CA ALA A 110 -8.03 -3.50 4.06
C ALA A 110 -7.69 -5.00 4.14
N ALA A 111 -8.36 -5.80 4.98
CA ALA A 111 -8.16 -7.25 5.00
C ALA A 111 -8.51 -7.89 3.64
N ARG A 112 -9.53 -7.39 2.96
CA ARG A 112 -9.90 -7.83 1.60
C ARG A 112 -8.85 -7.40 0.57
N LEU A 113 -8.20 -6.26 0.76
CA LEU A 113 -7.12 -5.82 -0.13
C LEU A 113 -5.87 -6.68 0.07
N VAL A 114 -5.52 -7.02 1.32
CA VAL A 114 -4.37 -7.91 1.62
C VAL A 114 -4.51 -9.25 0.89
N SER A 115 -5.68 -9.90 0.97
CA SER A 115 -5.91 -11.18 0.29
C SER A 115 -5.81 -11.10 -1.24
N ARG A 116 -5.92 -9.90 -1.81
CA ARG A 116 -5.84 -9.65 -3.25
C ARG A 116 -4.46 -9.18 -3.72
N LEU A 117 -3.55 -8.78 -2.81
CA LEU A 117 -2.25 -8.22 -3.19
C LEU A 117 -1.44 -9.13 -4.13
N HIS A 118 -1.53 -10.46 -3.98
CA HIS A 118 -0.87 -11.40 -4.89
C HIS A 118 -1.46 -11.43 -6.31
N HIS A 119 -2.70 -11.01 -6.46
CA HIS A 119 -3.45 -11.07 -7.72
C HIS A 119 -3.49 -9.73 -8.44
N LEU A 120 -3.00 -8.66 -7.81
CA LEU A 120 -2.92 -7.34 -8.44
C LEU A 120 -1.62 -7.27 -9.27
N PRO A 121 -1.67 -6.96 -10.57
CA PRO A 121 -0.48 -6.88 -11.42
C PRO A 121 0.47 -5.77 -10.98
N GLN A 122 -0.05 -4.76 -10.26
CA GLN A 122 0.74 -3.65 -9.74
C GLN A 122 1.54 -4.00 -8.48
N THR A 123 1.25 -5.13 -7.82
CA THR A 123 1.86 -5.48 -6.53
C THR A 123 2.66 -6.77 -6.61
N SER A 124 3.74 -6.84 -5.85
CA SER A 124 4.45 -8.08 -5.54
C SER A 124 4.65 -8.11 -4.04
N PHE A 125 3.99 -9.06 -3.39
CA PHE A 125 3.84 -9.13 -1.94
C PHE A 125 4.39 -10.43 -1.39
N ALA A 126 5.24 -10.34 -0.38
CA ALA A 126 5.74 -11.45 0.40
C ALA A 126 5.36 -11.26 1.87
N CYS A 127 4.80 -12.28 2.48
CA CYS A 127 4.48 -12.31 3.90
C CYS A 127 4.71 -13.71 4.44
N GLY A 128 5.45 -13.85 5.54
CA GLY A 128 5.72 -15.17 6.09
C GLY A 128 6.14 -15.17 7.54
N VAL A 129 5.88 -16.32 8.17
CA VAL A 129 6.26 -16.69 9.51
C VAL A 129 7.07 -17.99 9.44
N TRP A 130 8.30 -17.98 9.93
CA TRP A 130 9.14 -19.17 10.01
C TRP A 130 9.37 -19.51 11.47
N VAL A 131 9.07 -20.75 11.81
CA VAL A 131 9.17 -21.28 13.17
C VAL A 131 10.23 -22.37 13.20
N ASP A 132 11.03 -22.42 14.26
CA ASP A 132 12.05 -23.47 14.42
C ASP A 132 11.40 -24.86 14.31
N ARG A 133 12.03 -25.77 13.57
CA ARG A 133 11.50 -27.08 13.22
C ARG A 133 11.20 -27.99 14.43
N ASN A 134 11.79 -27.69 15.60
CA ASN A 134 11.51 -28.42 16.83
C ASN A 134 10.17 -28.02 17.48
N ARG A 135 9.42 -27.12 16.85
CA ARG A 135 8.11 -26.64 17.27
C ARG A 135 7.05 -27.06 16.26
N ALA A 136 5.90 -27.52 16.71
CA ALA A 136 4.83 -27.99 15.83
C ALA A 136 3.85 -26.85 15.54
N LEU A 137 3.85 -26.34 14.32
CA LEU A 137 2.80 -25.43 13.81
C LEU A 137 1.43 -26.09 13.85
N THR A 138 0.40 -25.36 14.23
CA THR A 138 -0.97 -25.86 14.19
C THR A 138 -1.50 -25.79 12.75
N PRO A 139 -2.25 -26.81 12.27
CA PRO A 139 -2.84 -26.79 10.94
C PRO A 139 -3.74 -25.57 10.74
N GLU A 140 -4.53 -25.20 11.74
CA GLU A 140 -5.46 -24.07 11.71
C GLU A 140 -4.74 -22.74 11.47
N PHE A 141 -3.54 -22.54 12.05
CA PHE A 141 -2.74 -21.35 11.82
C PHE A 141 -2.14 -21.33 10.41
N THR A 142 -1.64 -22.47 9.94
CA THR A 142 -1.08 -22.61 8.58
C THR A 142 -2.13 -22.34 7.52
N ASP A 143 -3.34 -22.88 7.68
CA ASP A 143 -4.48 -22.65 6.78
C ASP A 143 -4.93 -21.18 6.81
N ALA A 144 -4.98 -20.56 8.00
CA ALA A 144 -5.32 -19.15 8.14
C ALA A 144 -4.28 -18.25 7.47
N ALA A 145 -2.99 -18.56 7.61
CA ALA A 145 -1.89 -17.82 6.97
C ALA A 145 -2.09 -17.78 5.44
N ALA A 146 -2.31 -18.90 4.83
CA ALA A 146 -2.50 -19.01 3.38
C ALA A 146 -3.81 -18.36 2.92
N SER A 147 -4.94 -18.67 3.56
CA SER A 147 -6.27 -18.30 3.06
C SER A 147 -6.66 -16.84 3.33
N ARG A 148 -6.20 -16.25 4.46
CA ARG A 148 -6.63 -14.91 4.89
C ARG A 148 -5.59 -13.83 4.68
N TYR A 149 -4.29 -14.21 4.77
CA TYR A 149 -3.20 -13.23 4.80
C TYR A 149 -2.29 -13.30 3.58
N ALA A 150 -2.57 -14.23 2.65
CA ALA A 150 -1.70 -14.50 1.51
C ALA A 150 -0.24 -14.71 1.97
N ALA A 151 -0.07 -15.43 3.08
CA ALA A 151 1.19 -15.60 3.78
C ALA A 151 1.56 -17.10 3.88
N VAL A 152 2.85 -17.37 4.08
CA VAL A 152 3.33 -18.70 4.42
C VAL A 152 3.59 -18.82 5.92
N ALA A 153 3.32 -20.00 6.48
CA ALA A 153 3.78 -20.38 7.80
C ALA A 153 4.55 -21.69 7.65
N GLU A 154 5.87 -21.67 7.86
CA GLU A 154 6.76 -22.76 7.54
C GLU A 154 7.75 -23.06 8.67
N TYR A 155 8.33 -24.27 8.59
CA TYR A 155 9.42 -24.67 9.45
C TYR A 155 10.77 -24.23 8.90
N ALA A 156 11.65 -23.80 9.79
CA ALA A 156 13.06 -23.53 9.49
C ALA A 156 13.98 -24.19 10.51
N ASP A 157 15.13 -24.69 10.08
CA ASP A 157 16.14 -25.26 10.97
C ASP A 157 17.12 -24.15 11.41
N PHE A 158 16.71 -23.37 12.39
CA PHE A 158 17.58 -22.32 12.91
C PHE A 158 18.70 -22.87 13.81
N VAL A 159 18.46 -23.96 14.53
CA VAL A 159 19.40 -24.53 15.48
C VAL A 159 20.63 -25.13 14.79
N SER A 160 20.43 -25.94 13.72
CA SER A 160 21.52 -26.68 13.08
C SER A 160 21.95 -26.07 11.74
N GLN A 161 21.10 -25.29 11.07
CA GLN A 161 21.32 -24.78 9.71
C GLN A 161 20.82 -23.34 9.54
N ALA A 162 21.15 -22.45 10.51
CA ALA A 162 20.66 -21.07 10.54
C ALA A 162 20.89 -20.32 9.19
N ASP A 163 22.08 -20.43 8.62
CA ASP A 163 22.40 -19.76 7.37
C ASP A 163 21.57 -20.31 6.16
N LYS A 164 21.37 -21.63 6.12
CA LYS A 164 20.47 -22.22 5.10
C LYS A 164 19.03 -21.82 5.28
N ALA A 165 18.56 -21.71 6.53
CA ALA A 165 17.24 -21.20 6.86
C ALA A 165 17.07 -19.74 6.40
N ARG A 166 18.07 -18.87 6.65
CA ARG A 166 18.11 -17.49 6.18
C ARG A 166 18.02 -17.41 4.66
N HIS A 167 18.82 -18.19 3.94
CA HIS A 167 18.76 -18.23 2.48
C HIS A 167 17.39 -18.67 1.94
N ARG A 168 16.73 -19.64 2.61
CA ARG A 168 15.38 -20.07 2.23
C ARG A 168 14.35 -18.95 2.39
N VAL A 169 14.40 -18.20 3.50
CA VAL A 169 13.52 -17.03 3.70
C VAL A 169 13.78 -15.96 2.64
N ASN A 170 15.05 -15.65 2.35
CA ASN A 170 15.42 -14.69 1.33
C ASN A 170 14.97 -15.13 -0.07
N ALA A 171 15.13 -16.42 -0.39
CA ALA A 171 14.65 -16.98 -1.66
C ALA A 171 13.12 -16.84 -1.80
N PHE A 172 12.35 -17.18 -0.77
CA PHE A 172 10.90 -17.00 -0.77
C PHE A 172 10.51 -15.54 -1.05
N VAL A 173 11.14 -14.57 -0.36
CA VAL A 173 10.86 -13.15 -0.57
C VAL A 173 11.26 -12.71 -1.98
N SER A 174 12.42 -13.18 -2.47
CA SER A 174 12.87 -12.90 -3.83
C SER A 174 11.88 -13.41 -4.88
N ASP A 175 11.44 -14.66 -4.76
CA ASP A 175 10.49 -15.27 -5.68
C ASP A 175 9.13 -14.56 -5.67
N ALA A 176 8.58 -14.29 -4.47
CA ALA A 176 7.32 -13.56 -4.31
C ALA A 176 7.39 -12.12 -4.85
N THR A 177 8.57 -11.51 -4.83
CA THR A 177 8.80 -10.15 -5.35
C THR A 177 9.46 -10.12 -6.73
N ARG A 178 9.51 -11.26 -7.44
CA ARG A 178 10.07 -11.38 -8.80
C ARG A 178 11.53 -10.90 -8.90
N GLY A 179 12.33 -11.17 -7.88
CA GLY A 179 13.74 -10.78 -7.78
C GLY A 179 13.99 -9.31 -7.42
N LEU A 180 12.95 -8.54 -7.13
CA LEU A 180 13.06 -7.12 -6.81
C LEU A 180 13.51 -6.85 -5.37
N ILE A 181 13.19 -7.77 -4.45
CA ILE A 181 13.64 -7.75 -3.06
C ILE A 181 14.32 -9.08 -2.78
N ARG A 182 15.63 -9.09 -2.52
CA ARG A 182 16.42 -10.34 -2.47
C ARG A 182 16.87 -10.73 -1.07
N ASP A 183 17.36 -9.78 -0.29
CA ASP A 183 18.07 -10.05 0.97
C ASP A 183 17.36 -9.38 2.14
N VAL A 184 16.08 -9.78 2.41
CA VAL A 184 15.30 -9.21 3.52
C VAL A 184 15.94 -9.53 4.87
N LEU A 185 16.51 -10.73 5.04
CA LEU A 185 17.28 -11.13 6.21
C LEU A 185 18.77 -10.88 5.97
N PRO A 186 19.44 -10.00 6.75
CA PRO A 186 20.90 -9.84 6.70
C PRO A 186 21.65 -11.10 7.17
N ALA A 187 22.97 -11.10 7.06
CA ALA A 187 23.80 -12.29 7.32
C ALA A 187 23.70 -12.80 8.78
N ASP A 188 23.50 -11.90 9.71
CA ASP A 188 23.40 -12.13 11.16
C ASP A 188 21.98 -12.15 11.70
N ALA A 189 20.97 -12.21 10.82
CA ALA A 189 19.57 -12.10 11.20
C ALA A 189 19.04 -13.27 12.02
N VAL A 190 19.66 -14.44 11.91
CA VAL A 190 19.22 -15.69 12.55
C VAL A 190 20.40 -16.50 13.03
N ASP A 191 20.23 -17.16 14.17
CA ASP A 191 21.21 -18.04 14.81
C ASP A 191 20.53 -19.23 15.49
N SER A 192 21.30 -20.03 16.24
CA SER A 192 20.79 -21.21 16.94
C SER A 192 19.81 -20.90 18.09
N SER A 193 19.67 -19.63 18.51
CA SER A 193 18.70 -19.18 19.53
C SER A 193 17.40 -18.69 18.92
N THR A 194 17.32 -18.59 17.59
CA THR A 194 16.16 -18.09 16.85
C THR A 194 14.98 -19.07 16.96
N VAL A 195 13.80 -18.56 17.32
CA VAL A 195 12.58 -19.35 17.52
C VAL A 195 11.53 -19.03 16.46
N ILE A 196 11.17 -17.77 16.29
CA ILE A 196 10.17 -17.29 15.31
C ILE A 196 10.75 -16.09 14.61
N VAL A 197 10.73 -16.12 13.26
CA VAL A 197 11.11 -14.99 12.40
C VAL A 197 9.92 -14.60 11.54
N LEU A 198 9.65 -13.31 11.48
CA LEU A 198 8.69 -12.72 10.56
C LEU A 198 9.44 -11.96 9.48
N ALA A 199 9.03 -12.16 8.24
CA ALA A 199 9.51 -11.35 7.14
C ALA A 199 8.34 -10.97 6.23
N ASN A 200 8.27 -9.69 5.90
CA ASN A 200 7.34 -9.23 4.88
C ASN A 200 7.98 -8.19 3.98
N ALA A 201 7.53 -8.17 2.73
CA ALA A 201 8.01 -7.26 1.73
C ALA A 201 6.90 -6.88 0.76
N LEU A 202 6.87 -5.63 0.34
CA LEU A 202 5.98 -5.13 -0.69
C LEU A 202 6.76 -4.30 -1.72
N TYR A 203 6.54 -4.64 -2.97
CA TYR A 203 6.94 -3.85 -4.12
C TYR A 203 5.69 -3.44 -4.91
N PHE A 204 5.65 -2.22 -5.39
CA PHE A 204 4.55 -1.68 -6.19
C PHE A 204 5.03 -1.19 -7.55
N LYS A 205 4.28 -1.56 -8.59
CA LYS A 205 4.54 -1.21 -9.99
C LYS A 205 3.25 -0.68 -10.63
N GLY A 206 3.01 0.63 -10.54
CA GLY A 206 1.85 1.28 -11.16
C GLY A 206 2.27 2.13 -12.37
N THR A 207 1.45 2.18 -13.40
CA THR A 207 1.61 3.12 -14.52
C THR A 207 0.77 4.36 -14.25
N TRP A 208 1.32 5.57 -14.46
CA TRP A 208 0.53 6.80 -14.31
C TRP A 208 -0.67 6.81 -15.26
N SER A 209 -1.79 7.31 -14.80
CA SER A 209 -2.93 7.58 -15.69
C SER A 209 -2.59 8.64 -16.75
N LEU A 210 -1.70 9.56 -16.40
CA LEU A 210 -1.12 10.57 -17.28
C LEU A 210 0.42 10.53 -17.15
N PRO A 211 1.12 9.73 -17.97
CA PRO A 211 2.57 9.61 -17.93
C PRO A 211 3.28 10.92 -18.29
N PHE A 212 4.51 11.08 -17.83
CA PHE A 212 5.39 12.15 -18.26
C PHE A 212 6.10 11.74 -19.56
N HIS A 213 6.48 12.73 -20.35
CA HIS A 213 7.28 12.47 -21.56
C HIS A 213 8.76 12.43 -21.19
N PRO A 214 9.52 11.35 -21.54
CA PRO A 214 10.92 11.25 -21.16
C PRO A 214 11.80 12.41 -21.64
N SER A 215 11.50 13.00 -22.82
CA SER A 215 12.23 14.15 -23.32
C SER A 215 11.98 15.46 -22.56
N ALA A 216 10.96 15.49 -21.69
CA ALA A 216 10.68 16.63 -20.82
C ALA A 216 11.38 16.52 -19.45
N THR A 217 12.07 15.41 -19.18
CA THR A 217 12.89 15.24 -17.98
C THR A 217 14.20 16.00 -18.13
N PHE A 218 14.55 16.79 -17.13
CA PHE A 218 15.78 17.61 -17.14
C PHE A 218 16.43 17.64 -15.76
N GLN A 219 17.71 18.00 -15.70
CA GLN A 219 18.46 18.15 -14.45
C GLN A 219 18.13 19.50 -13.80
N ALA A 220 17.79 19.46 -12.50
CA ALA A 220 17.52 20.66 -11.71
C ALA A 220 18.00 20.47 -10.26
N PRO A 221 18.20 21.59 -9.52
CA PRO A 221 18.62 21.52 -8.13
C PRO A 221 17.54 20.95 -7.23
N PHE A 222 17.95 20.09 -6.30
CA PHE A 222 17.15 19.60 -5.17
C PHE A 222 17.88 19.99 -3.88
N HIS A 223 17.19 20.68 -2.98
CA HIS A 223 17.72 21.21 -1.73
C HIS A 223 17.59 20.18 -0.61
N LEU A 224 18.71 19.73 -0.05
CA LEU A 224 18.76 18.73 1.01
C LEU A 224 18.45 19.34 2.39
N LEU A 225 18.21 18.50 3.39
CA LEU A 225 17.94 18.94 4.77
C LEU A 225 19.11 19.67 5.43
N ASP A 226 20.34 19.39 5.01
CA ASP A 226 21.56 20.06 5.53
C ASP A 226 21.88 21.39 4.84
N GLY A 227 20.99 21.85 3.94
CA GLY A 227 21.16 23.08 3.17
C GLY A 227 22.02 22.94 1.92
N THR A 228 22.60 21.77 1.66
CA THR A 228 23.33 21.51 0.42
C THR A 228 22.35 21.22 -0.73
N THR A 229 22.85 21.24 -1.97
CA THR A 229 22.04 21.06 -3.16
C THR A 229 22.66 19.99 -4.04
N VAL A 230 21.81 19.09 -4.57
CA VAL A 230 22.20 18.07 -5.56
C VAL A 230 21.48 18.33 -6.88
N SER A 231 22.10 17.95 -8.01
CA SER A 231 21.46 18.00 -9.32
C SER A 231 20.73 16.68 -9.57
N ALA A 232 19.40 16.70 -9.63
CA ALA A 232 18.56 15.53 -9.79
C ALA A 232 17.72 15.60 -11.09
N PRO A 233 17.34 14.46 -11.69
CA PRO A 233 16.43 14.43 -12.83
C PRO A 233 14.99 14.71 -12.40
N PHE A 234 14.40 15.77 -12.94
CA PHE A 234 13.02 16.17 -12.69
C PHE A 234 12.13 15.89 -13.90
N MET A 235 11.03 15.22 -13.66
CA MET A 235 9.95 15.04 -14.61
C MET A 235 9.05 16.25 -14.62
N THR A 236 8.67 16.71 -15.81
CA THR A 236 7.77 17.83 -15.99
C THR A 236 6.82 17.58 -17.15
N THR A 237 5.88 18.49 -17.34
CA THR A 237 5.00 18.53 -18.50
C THR A 237 5.18 19.87 -19.23
N ALA A 238 5.36 19.82 -20.53
CA ALA A 238 5.67 21.00 -21.37
C ALA A 238 4.52 22.03 -21.50
N ILE A 239 3.34 21.76 -20.97
CA ILE A 239 2.13 22.55 -21.22
C ILE A 239 1.33 22.69 -19.93
N SER A 240 0.64 23.83 -19.77
CA SER A 240 -0.30 24.08 -18.68
C SER A 240 -1.40 23.03 -18.63
N PHE A 241 -1.36 22.17 -17.63
CA PHE A 241 -2.36 21.13 -17.38
C PHE A 241 -3.08 21.38 -16.08
N GLU A 242 -4.26 20.78 -15.99
CA GLU A 242 -4.95 20.63 -14.72
C GLU A 242 -4.49 19.34 -14.03
N ARG A 243 -4.13 19.47 -12.76
CA ARG A 243 -3.77 18.35 -11.87
C ARG A 243 -4.60 18.42 -10.58
N TYR A 244 -4.73 17.30 -9.91
CA TYR A 244 -5.28 17.25 -8.56
C TYR A 244 -4.26 17.85 -7.60
N VAL A 245 -4.32 19.16 -7.41
CA VAL A 245 -3.43 19.93 -6.54
C VAL A 245 -4.23 20.87 -5.66
N ALA A 246 -3.83 21.00 -4.38
CA ALA A 246 -4.45 21.91 -3.42
C ALA A 246 -3.43 22.40 -2.40
N ALA A 247 -3.54 23.65 -1.99
CA ALA A 247 -2.79 24.22 -0.87
C ALA A 247 -3.54 23.97 0.43
N PHE A 248 -2.79 23.61 1.46
CA PHE A 248 -3.23 23.44 2.84
C PHE A 248 -2.36 24.31 3.76
N PRO A 249 -2.74 24.53 5.02
CA PRO A 249 -1.90 25.28 5.93
C PRO A 249 -0.52 24.64 6.10
N GLY A 250 0.52 25.30 5.52
CA GLY A 250 1.91 24.90 5.64
C GLY A 250 2.44 23.91 4.61
N PHE A 251 1.61 23.38 3.71
CA PHE A 251 2.05 22.48 2.65
C PHE A 251 1.13 22.49 1.44
N THR A 252 1.64 22.07 0.32
CA THR A 252 0.87 21.82 -0.91
C THR A 252 0.78 20.33 -1.17
N ALA A 253 -0.42 19.81 -1.48
CA ALA A 253 -0.66 18.41 -1.81
C ALA A 253 -0.91 18.23 -3.31
N LEU A 254 -0.34 17.15 -3.85
CA LEU A 254 -0.52 16.72 -5.24
C LEU A 254 -0.93 15.26 -5.28
N LYS A 255 -2.03 14.93 -5.98
CA LYS A 255 -2.48 13.56 -6.24
C LYS A 255 -2.16 13.17 -7.68
N LEU A 256 -1.44 12.07 -7.85
CA LEU A 256 -1.12 11.42 -9.12
C LEU A 256 -1.83 10.06 -9.21
N PRO A 257 -2.92 9.94 -9.96
CA PRO A 257 -3.60 8.65 -10.15
C PRO A 257 -2.76 7.69 -10.99
N TYR A 258 -2.77 6.40 -10.62
CA TYR A 258 -2.32 5.32 -11.47
C TYR A 258 -3.44 4.84 -12.40
N LYS A 259 -3.10 4.11 -13.45
CA LYS A 259 -4.08 3.44 -14.31
C LYS A 259 -4.80 2.35 -13.51
N ASN A 260 -6.14 2.34 -13.61
CA ASN A 260 -6.99 1.37 -12.91
C ASN A 260 -7.29 0.15 -13.76
N ASP A 261 -7.06 0.27 -15.07
CA ASP A 261 -7.43 -0.73 -16.05
C ASP A 261 -6.14 -1.33 -16.63
N VAL A 262 -5.94 -2.61 -16.37
CA VAL A 262 -4.87 -3.39 -16.97
C VAL A 262 -5.57 -4.56 -17.65
N ASP A 263 -5.42 -4.65 -18.97
CA ASP A 263 -6.00 -5.71 -19.81
C ASP A 263 -7.55 -5.80 -19.75
N GLY A 264 -8.25 -4.66 -19.59
CA GLY A 264 -9.72 -4.60 -19.59
C GLY A 264 -10.40 -5.09 -18.30
N VAL A 265 -9.64 -5.35 -17.25
CA VAL A 265 -10.17 -5.76 -15.93
C VAL A 265 -10.09 -4.58 -14.97
N HIS A 266 -11.26 -4.15 -14.44
CA HIS A 266 -11.31 -3.14 -13.38
C HIS A 266 -10.64 -3.68 -12.11
N GLN A 267 -9.52 -3.07 -11.76
CA GLN A 267 -8.71 -3.44 -10.59
C GLN A 267 -8.82 -2.36 -9.51
N ALA A 268 -8.17 -2.61 -8.36
CA ALA A 268 -8.06 -1.62 -7.31
C ALA A 268 -7.44 -0.33 -7.85
N ALA A 269 -8.08 0.80 -7.58
CA ALA A 269 -7.62 2.11 -8.02
C ALA A 269 -6.61 2.67 -7.02
N PHE A 270 -5.41 2.97 -7.48
CA PHE A 270 -4.34 3.53 -6.65
C PHE A 270 -3.97 4.94 -7.08
N TYR A 271 -3.47 5.71 -6.13
CA TYR A 271 -2.87 7.01 -6.40
C TYR A 271 -1.64 7.23 -5.52
N MET A 272 -0.71 8.06 -6.01
CA MET A 272 0.34 8.64 -5.17
C MET A 272 -0.08 10.03 -4.74
N LEU A 273 0.07 10.31 -3.45
CA LEU A 273 -0.09 11.63 -2.85
C LEU A 273 1.30 12.14 -2.47
N LEU A 274 1.66 13.34 -2.90
CA LEU A 274 2.86 14.05 -2.44
C LEU A 274 2.40 15.22 -1.55
N LEU A 275 3.04 15.36 -0.39
CA LEU A 275 2.83 16.47 0.54
C LEU A 275 4.14 17.24 0.65
N LEU A 276 4.17 18.42 0.05
CA LEU A 276 5.35 19.26 -0.05
C LEU A 276 5.24 20.42 0.95
N PRO A 277 6.06 20.48 2.01
CA PRO A 277 6.09 21.63 2.92
C PRO A 277 6.37 22.94 2.18
N ASP A 278 5.67 23.99 2.52
CA ASP A 278 5.86 25.30 1.90
C ASP A 278 7.18 25.94 2.38
N ILE A 279 7.87 26.61 1.47
CA ILE A 279 9.20 27.20 1.73
C ILE A 279 9.19 28.25 2.86
N ASN A 280 8.06 28.97 3.01
CA ASN A 280 7.91 30.06 3.95
C ASN A 280 7.30 29.64 5.29
N THR A 281 7.21 28.35 5.56
CA THR A 281 6.67 27.81 6.81
C THR A 281 7.74 27.08 7.61
N ALA A 282 7.53 27.00 8.92
CA ALA A 282 8.39 26.21 9.80
C ALA A 282 8.05 24.71 9.79
N LEU A 283 7.09 24.28 8.95
CA LEU A 283 6.61 22.90 8.89
C LEU A 283 7.70 21.96 8.38
N LYS A 284 8.02 20.92 9.15
CA LYS A 284 9.04 19.91 8.84
C LYS A 284 8.37 18.59 8.41
N LEU A 285 9.15 17.68 7.84
CA LEU A 285 8.71 16.32 7.57
C LEU A 285 8.18 15.60 8.82
N THR A 286 8.83 15.81 9.97
CA THR A 286 8.42 15.25 11.26
C THR A 286 7.03 15.71 11.68
N ASP A 287 6.67 16.96 11.40
CA ASP A 287 5.35 17.50 11.72
C ASP A 287 4.26 16.88 10.82
N LEU A 288 4.56 16.63 9.54
CA LEU A 288 3.65 15.89 8.64
C LEU A 288 3.43 14.46 9.11
N TYR A 289 4.46 13.75 9.62
CA TYR A 289 4.28 12.43 10.23
C TYR A 289 3.42 12.49 11.48
N GLU A 290 3.64 13.50 12.35
CA GLU A 290 2.82 13.71 13.54
C GLU A 290 1.36 13.95 13.16
N MET A 291 1.10 14.83 12.21
CA MET A 291 -0.25 15.11 11.70
C MET A 291 -0.89 13.85 11.10
N ALA A 292 -0.15 13.06 10.33
CA ALA A 292 -0.62 11.82 9.73
C ALA A 292 -0.99 10.76 10.78
N ALA A 293 -0.23 10.67 11.88
CA ALA A 293 -0.46 9.70 12.94
C ALA A 293 -1.56 10.09 13.93
N THR A 294 -1.78 11.40 14.14
CA THR A 294 -2.71 11.91 15.18
C THR A 294 -4.04 12.39 14.62
N THR A 295 -4.08 12.78 13.34
CA THR A 295 -5.31 13.29 12.70
C THR A 295 -6.04 12.18 11.98
N THR A 296 -7.25 11.88 12.41
CA THR A 296 -8.10 10.87 11.76
C THR A 296 -8.32 11.21 10.28
N GLU A 297 -8.08 10.22 9.42
CA GLU A 297 -8.21 10.34 7.96
C GLU A 297 -7.34 11.45 7.35
N PHE A 298 -6.17 11.72 7.93
CA PHE A 298 -5.29 12.79 7.46
C PHE A 298 -5.02 12.71 5.96
N ILE A 299 -4.58 11.57 5.46
CA ILE A 299 -4.25 11.37 4.04
C ILE A 299 -5.47 11.65 3.16
N LYS A 300 -6.64 11.08 3.50
CA LYS A 300 -7.88 11.26 2.76
C LYS A 300 -8.35 12.73 2.74
N LYS A 301 -8.33 13.38 3.90
CA LYS A 301 -8.74 14.79 4.04
C LYS A 301 -7.84 15.75 3.26
N HIS A 302 -6.57 15.40 3.09
CA HIS A 302 -5.59 16.21 2.35
C HIS A 302 -5.31 15.69 0.94
N THR A 303 -6.11 14.73 0.45
CA THR A 303 -6.07 14.29 -0.95
C THR A 303 -6.92 15.24 -1.80
N PRO A 304 -6.33 15.96 -2.77
CA PRO A 304 -7.08 16.87 -3.63
C PRO A 304 -8.16 16.15 -4.42
N ALA A 305 -9.43 16.58 -4.29
CA ALA A 305 -10.57 15.99 -4.98
C ALA A 305 -10.85 16.65 -6.35
N ALA A 306 -10.38 17.89 -6.55
CA ALA A 306 -10.61 18.67 -7.77
C ALA A 306 -9.28 19.02 -8.44
N LYS A 307 -9.31 19.11 -9.77
CA LYS A 307 -8.17 19.58 -10.55
C LYS A 307 -8.08 21.10 -10.50
N SER A 308 -6.86 21.61 -10.53
CA SER A 308 -6.53 23.04 -10.67
C SER A 308 -5.44 23.20 -11.72
N PRO A 309 -5.41 24.35 -12.43
CA PRO A 309 -4.36 24.63 -13.40
C PRO A 309 -2.99 24.69 -12.69
N ILE A 310 -1.97 24.11 -13.30
CA ILE A 310 -0.60 24.20 -12.82
C ILE A 310 0.21 25.04 -13.80
N ARG A 311 1.00 25.99 -13.26
CA ARG A 311 1.94 26.83 -14.00
C ARG A 311 3.32 26.19 -14.07
N GLN A 312 3.89 25.80 -12.93
CA GLN A 312 5.15 25.07 -12.83
C GLN A 312 4.90 23.71 -12.18
N PHE A 313 5.43 22.67 -12.81
CA PHE A 313 5.22 21.30 -12.38
C PHE A 313 6.52 20.50 -12.48
N MET A 314 7.11 20.15 -11.35
CA MET A 314 8.38 19.43 -11.30
C MET A 314 8.34 18.39 -10.18
N ILE A 315 8.63 17.14 -10.51
CA ILE A 315 8.75 16.05 -9.54
C ILE A 315 10.06 15.30 -9.83
N PRO A 316 10.94 15.08 -8.84
CA PRO A 316 12.17 14.34 -9.09
C PRO A 316 11.85 12.86 -9.37
N LYS A 317 12.68 12.23 -10.20
CA LYS A 317 12.76 10.76 -10.27
C LYS A 317 13.46 10.27 -9.01
N PHE A 318 12.97 9.16 -8.44
CA PHE A 318 13.61 8.54 -7.30
C PHE A 318 13.35 7.04 -7.26
N LYS A 319 14.26 6.34 -6.62
CA LYS A 319 14.11 4.91 -6.30
C LYS A 319 14.50 4.72 -4.84
N LEU A 320 13.61 4.15 -4.05
CA LEU A 320 13.81 3.94 -2.63
C LEU A 320 13.67 2.46 -2.30
N SER A 321 14.58 1.97 -1.48
CA SER A 321 14.47 0.67 -0.84
C SER A 321 14.86 0.82 0.63
N PHE A 322 13.95 0.53 1.53
CA PHE A 322 14.21 0.64 2.95
C PHE A 322 13.92 -0.70 3.63
N LYS A 323 14.96 -1.22 4.28
CA LYS A 323 14.93 -2.47 5.03
C LYS A 323 15.30 -2.20 6.47
N PHE A 324 14.53 -2.73 7.40
CA PHE A 324 14.83 -2.61 8.82
C PHE A 324 14.26 -3.77 9.64
N GLU A 325 14.81 -3.94 10.82
CA GLU A 325 14.31 -4.82 11.85
C GLU A 325 13.37 -4.00 12.75
N ALA A 326 12.11 -4.46 12.88
CA ALA A 326 11.01 -3.70 13.46
C ALA A 326 10.78 -3.95 14.96
N SER A 327 11.36 -5.02 15.53
CA SER A 327 11.09 -5.44 16.91
C SER A 327 11.37 -4.36 17.95
N PRO A 328 12.49 -3.59 17.89
CA PRO A 328 12.75 -2.54 18.88
C PRO A 328 11.70 -1.44 18.87
N ASP A 329 11.21 -1.07 17.69
CA ASP A 329 10.19 -0.03 17.56
C ASP A 329 8.80 -0.52 17.99
N MET A 330 8.48 -1.79 17.72
CA MET A 330 7.28 -2.44 18.24
C MET A 330 7.27 -2.51 19.75
N GLN A 331 8.43 -2.84 20.35
CA GLN A 331 8.60 -2.89 21.83
C GLN A 331 8.38 -1.51 22.46
N LYS A 332 8.94 -0.45 21.89
CA LYS A 332 8.71 0.94 22.34
C LYS A 332 7.22 1.33 22.28
N LEU A 333 6.47 0.76 21.35
CA LEU A 333 5.04 1.00 21.17
C LEU A 333 4.16 0.01 21.95
N GLY A 334 4.75 -0.74 22.91
CA GLY A 334 4.03 -1.55 23.88
C GLY A 334 3.84 -3.02 23.53
N VAL A 335 4.44 -3.52 22.45
CA VAL A 335 4.44 -4.95 22.13
C VAL A 335 5.64 -5.60 22.84
N THR A 336 5.46 -6.07 24.05
CA THR A 336 6.54 -6.61 24.90
C THR A 336 6.48 -8.11 25.06
N ARG A 337 5.30 -8.66 25.32
CA ARG A 337 5.08 -10.09 25.53
C ARG A 337 5.46 -10.96 24.34
N ALA A 338 5.19 -10.46 23.14
CA ALA A 338 5.54 -11.20 21.93
C ALA A 338 7.06 -11.41 21.76
N PHE A 339 7.88 -10.55 22.38
CA PHE A 339 9.36 -10.63 22.34
C PHE A 339 9.98 -11.16 23.63
N GLY A 340 9.20 -11.34 24.71
CA GLY A 340 9.68 -11.68 26.05
C GLY A 340 9.01 -12.90 26.68
N GLY A 341 8.53 -13.87 25.90
CA GLY A 341 7.90 -15.07 26.43
C GLY A 341 6.38 -15.01 26.42
N GLY A 342 5.81 -14.89 25.22
CA GLY A 342 4.39 -14.78 24.94
C GLY A 342 3.65 -16.11 24.90
N ASP A 343 2.33 -16.03 24.68
CA ASP A 343 1.45 -17.17 24.44
C ASP A 343 1.12 -17.28 22.95
N PHE A 344 1.78 -18.20 22.25
CA PHE A 344 1.61 -18.52 20.83
C PHE A 344 0.88 -19.84 20.63
N SER A 345 0.02 -20.26 21.56
CA SER A 345 -0.60 -21.57 21.56
C SER A 345 -1.61 -21.81 20.44
N TYR A 346 -2.05 -20.79 19.71
CA TYR A 346 -2.78 -20.96 18.45
C TYR A 346 -1.87 -21.14 17.23
N MET A 347 -0.63 -20.65 17.30
CA MET A 347 0.35 -20.81 16.24
C MET A 347 1.10 -22.13 16.35
N VAL A 348 1.52 -22.47 17.57
CA VAL A 348 2.42 -23.60 17.85
C VAL A 348 1.87 -24.43 19.00
N THR A 349 1.82 -25.75 18.82
CA THR A 349 1.45 -26.67 19.91
C THR A 349 2.41 -26.50 21.09
N GLY A 350 1.87 -26.25 22.28
CA GLY A 350 2.67 -25.94 23.45
C GLY A 350 3.39 -24.59 23.38
N GLY A 351 2.83 -23.62 22.65
CA GLY A 351 3.44 -22.33 22.34
C GLY A 351 3.50 -21.30 23.47
N LYS A 352 3.35 -21.70 24.75
CA LYS A 352 3.55 -20.80 25.90
C LYS A 352 5.03 -20.56 26.15
N GLY A 353 5.37 -19.31 26.46
CA GLY A 353 6.74 -18.91 26.75
C GLY A 353 7.63 -18.79 25.52
N LEU A 354 7.06 -18.85 24.32
CA LEU A 354 7.80 -18.58 23.07
C LEU A 354 7.94 -17.06 22.84
N PHE A 355 8.81 -16.72 21.92
CA PHE A 355 9.03 -15.33 21.53
C PHE A 355 9.34 -15.20 20.04
N ILE A 356 9.04 -14.03 19.49
CA ILE A 356 9.48 -13.59 18.17
C ILE A 356 10.93 -13.14 18.31
N SER A 357 11.84 -13.77 17.57
CA SER A 357 13.25 -13.40 17.57
C SER A 357 13.49 -12.13 16.78
N ALA A 358 12.83 -11.97 15.62
CA ALA A 358 12.96 -10.79 14.78
C ALA A 358 11.76 -10.59 13.85
N VAL A 359 11.50 -9.32 13.51
CA VAL A 359 10.50 -8.89 12.52
C VAL A 359 11.18 -8.04 11.45
N TYR A 360 11.35 -8.58 10.27
CA TYR A 360 11.96 -7.87 9.15
C TYR A 360 10.93 -7.34 8.18
N HIS A 361 11.09 -6.08 7.82
CA HIS A 361 10.27 -5.41 6.81
C HIS A 361 11.14 -4.78 5.74
N GLN A 362 10.75 -4.92 4.49
CA GLN A 362 11.34 -4.20 3.37
C GLN A 362 10.26 -3.68 2.43
N ALA A 363 10.38 -2.41 2.09
CA ALA A 363 9.54 -1.75 1.10
C ALA A 363 10.42 -1.14 0.01
N THR A 364 9.98 -1.25 -1.23
CA THR A 364 10.72 -0.71 -2.39
C THR A 364 9.74 -0.05 -3.36
N ILE A 365 10.07 1.14 -3.82
CA ILE A 365 9.32 1.89 -4.83
C ILE A 365 10.29 2.56 -5.80
N GLU A 366 9.90 2.64 -7.07
CA GLU A 366 10.60 3.40 -8.10
C GLU A 366 9.61 4.33 -8.80
N VAL A 367 9.94 5.60 -8.89
CA VAL A 367 9.12 6.65 -9.51
C VAL A 367 9.87 7.23 -10.70
N ASN A 368 9.30 7.06 -11.88
CA ASN A 368 9.85 7.55 -13.15
C ASN A 368 8.72 8.08 -14.06
N GLU A 369 9.02 8.43 -15.31
CA GLU A 369 8.10 9.06 -16.26
C GLU A 369 6.85 8.23 -16.57
N HIS A 370 6.98 6.91 -16.54
CA HIS A 370 5.88 6.00 -16.86
C HIS A 370 5.00 5.66 -15.66
N GLY A 371 5.50 5.88 -14.45
CA GLY A 371 4.89 5.49 -13.19
C GLY A 371 5.90 4.85 -12.25
N THR A 372 5.48 3.79 -11.61
CA THR A 372 6.36 2.89 -10.88
C THR A 372 6.66 1.71 -11.82
N LEU A 373 7.62 1.91 -12.68
CA LEU A 373 8.15 1.01 -13.71
C LEU A 373 7.12 0.38 -14.69
N ALA A 374 6.95 0.93 -15.89
CA ALA A 374 6.39 0.23 -17.05
C ALA A 374 6.72 0.93 -18.37
N ALA A 375 6.95 0.16 -19.43
CA ALA A 375 7.17 0.65 -20.78
C ALA A 375 5.84 0.67 -21.54
N ALA A 376 5.38 1.86 -21.97
CA ALA A 376 4.57 2.08 -23.17
C ALA A 376 4.30 3.57 -23.39
N ALA A 377 4.59 4.07 -24.57
CA ALA A 377 4.30 5.44 -24.98
C ALA A 377 2.82 5.56 -25.39
N THR A 378 2.11 6.51 -24.82
CA THR A 378 0.76 6.89 -25.28
C THR A 378 0.73 8.37 -25.60
N ALA A 379 0.29 8.71 -26.81
CA ALA A 379 0.10 10.10 -27.24
C ALA A 379 -1.03 10.76 -26.46
N VAL A 380 -0.76 11.90 -25.85
CA VAL A 380 -1.75 12.70 -25.10
C VAL A 380 -2.40 13.70 -26.03
N VAL A 381 -3.72 13.61 -26.18
CA VAL A 381 -4.54 14.64 -26.85
C VAL A 381 -4.84 15.75 -25.83
N MET A 382 -4.47 16.98 -26.18
CA MET A 382 -4.65 18.14 -25.33
C MET A 382 -6.05 18.74 -25.45
N GLN A 383 -6.73 18.94 -24.32
CA GLN A 383 -7.89 19.80 -24.21
C GLN A 383 -7.53 21.03 -23.35
N GLN A 384 -7.71 22.22 -23.91
CA GLN A 384 -7.67 23.46 -23.15
C GLN A 384 -8.95 23.57 -22.32
N CYS A 385 -8.83 23.43 -21.00
CA CYS A 385 -9.89 23.75 -20.06
C CYS A 385 -9.67 25.14 -19.48
N ARG A 386 -10.68 26.02 -19.56
CA ARG A 386 -10.70 27.31 -18.85
C ARG A 386 -11.18 27.04 -17.43
N SER A 387 -10.27 26.88 -16.48
CA SER A 387 -10.60 26.84 -15.07
C SER A 387 -10.70 28.25 -14.51
N ALA A 388 -11.69 28.51 -13.64
CA ALA A 388 -11.84 29.77 -12.91
C ALA A 388 -10.84 29.92 -11.73
N ARG A 389 -10.03 28.88 -11.46
CA ARG A 389 -9.06 28.89 -10.37
C ARG A 389 -7.71 29.46 -10.83
N PRO A 390 -7.02 30.24 -9.98
CA PRO A 390 -5.67 30.69 -10.30
C PRO A 390 -4.72 29.50 -10.43
N PRO A 391 -3.72 29.58 -11.36
CA PRO A 391 -2.76 28.51 -11.53
C PRO A 391 -1.84 28.40 -10.29
N MET A 392 -1.55 27.17 -9.90
CA MET A 392 -0.67 26.83 -8.78
C MET A 392 0.69 26.34 -9.30
N ASP A 393 1.72 26.41 -8.45
CA ASP A 393 3.02 25.78 -8.71
C ASP A 393 3.14 24.55 -7.83
N PHE A 394 3.71 23.48 -8.38
CA PHE A 394 4.13 22.31 -7.63
C PHE A 394 5.53 21.91 -8.06
N VAL A 395 6.52 22.38 -7.32
CA VAL A 395 7.94 22.14 -7.59
C VAL A 395 8.53 21.41 -6.38
N ALA A 396 8.67 20.09 -6.50
CA ALA A 396 9.17 19.21 -5.43
C ALA A 396 10.72 19.20 -5.42
N ASP A 397 11.32 20.37 -5.23
CA ASP A 397 12.76 20.63 -5.23
C ASP A 397 13.41 20.55 -3.84
N ARG A 398 12.69 20.05 -2.85
CA ARG A 398 13.07 19.94 -1.44
C ARG A 398 12.38 18.74 -0.81
N PRO A 399 12.77 18.33 0.42
CA PRO A 399 12.20 17.18 1.09
C PRO A 399 10.68 17.19 1.18
N PHE A 400 10.05 16.05 0.83
CA PHE A 400 8.60 15.89 0.82
C PHE A 400 8.20 14.51 1.35
N LEU A 401 6.99 14.44 1.92
CA LEU A 401 6.35 13.18 2.29
C LEU A 401 5.51 12.67 1.12
N PHE A 402 5.46 11.35 0.93
CA PHE A 402 4.56 10.73 -0.04
C PHE A 402 3.81 9.54 0.54
N ALA A 403 2.65 9.26 -0.02
CA ALA A 403 1.87 8.06 0.26
C ALA A 403 1.38 7.43 -1.04
N VAL A 404 1.28 6.10 -1.08
CA VAL A 404 0.52 5.37 -2.11
C VAL A 404 -0.69 4.76 -1.43
N ALA A 405 -1.89 5.14 -1.89
CA ALA A 405 -3.14 4.75 -1.28
C ALA A 405 -4.10 4.13 -2.30
N GLU A 406 -4.97 3.25 -1.82
CA GLU A 406 -6.09 2.71 -2.58
C GLU A 406 -7.31 3.65 -2.43
N GLU A 407 -7.94 3.98 -3.57
CA GLU A 407 -8.95 5.04 -3.69
C GLU A 407 -10.23 4.78 -2.86
N ILE A 408 -10.68 3.53 -2.81
CA ILE A 408 -11.98 3.16 -2.21
C ILE A 408 -11.83 2.95 -0.69
N THR A 409 -10.82 2.19 -0.30
CA THR A 409 -10.62 1.79 1.10
C THR A 409 -9.80 2.79 1.90
N GLY A 410 -9.05 3.68 1.22
CA GLY A 410 -8.06 4.55 1.84
C GLY A 410 -6.84 3.79 2.40
N ALA A 411 -6.70 2.50 2.11
CA ALA A 411 -5.60 1.69 2.62
C ALA A 411 -4.26 2.19 2.08
N LEU A 412 -3.31 2.41 2.97
CA LEU A 412 -1.96 2.86 2.63
C LEU A 412 -1.06 1.68 2.26
N LEU A 413 -0.72 1.58 0.97
CA LEU A 413 0.29 0.64 0.50
C LEU A 413 1.68 1.09 0.94
N PHE A 414 1.96 2.38 0.77
CA PHE A 414 3.23 2.97 1.19
C PHE A 414 3.01 4.33 1.86
N LEU A 415 3.90 4.60 2.79
CA LEU A 415 4.13 5.92 3.38
C LEU A 415 5.65 6.12 3.47
N GLY A 416 6.14 7.28 3.05
CA GLY A 416 7.57 7.54 3.06
C GLY A 416 7.90 8.99 2.81
N HIS A 417 9.20 9.29 2.79
CA HIS A 417 9.69 10.61 2.41
C HIS A 417 10.96 10.54 1.56
N VAL A 418 11.14 11.55 0.77
CA VAL A 418 12.35 11.78 -0.03
C VAL A 418 13.08 12.98 0.55
N VAL A 419 14.31 12.76 1.01
CA VAL A 419 15.23 13.83 1.44
C VAL A 419 16.38 13.99 0.47
N ASN A 420 16.68 12.96 -0.32
CA ASN A 420 17.65 13.00 -1.41
C ASN A 420 17.19 12.03 -2.53
N PRO A 421 16.73 12.55 -3.68
CA PRO A 421 16.22 11.70 -4.76
C PRO A 421 17.29 10.82 -5.43
N LEU A 422 18.58 11.09 -5.21
CA LEU A 422 19.71 10.33 -5.77
C LEU A 422 20.18 9.20 -4.85
N ALA A 423 19.76 9.19 -3.58
CA ALA A 423 20.10 8.11 -2.64
C ALA A 423 19.02 7.01 -2.69
N GLU A 424 19.49 5.76 -2.78
CA GLU A 424 18.63 4.56 -2.71
C GLU A 424 18.31 4.17 -1.25
#